data_e6943213ff474112c14e0db857d7cc7b
#
_entry.id   e6943213ff474112c14e0db857d7cc7b
#
_cell.length_a   1.000
_cell.length_b   1.000
_cell.length_c   1.000
_cell.angle_alpha   90.00
_cell.angle_beta   90.00
_cell.angle_gamma   90.00
#
_symmetry.space_group_name_H-M   'P 1'
#
loop_
_entity.id
_entity.type
_entity.pdbx_description
1 polymer ?
#
loop_
_entity_poly.entity_id
_entity_poly.type
_entity_poly.pdbx_seq_one_letter_code
_entity_poly.pdbx_strand_id
1 'polypeptide(L)'
;MEYIKIRFGKNLGQMHSRLQRTIDDILQHAKPMLMLSGQAWRPQMDMYEMSNEIIIIGEISGVDKEELEVELDRKAVKITGVRREASRVAGMKYQLAEIAYGKFERILLLPVPINPEKVKASCTNGFLMITMEKELRDHARQIPINDE
;
A
#
# COMPACT_ATOMS: atom_id res chain seq x y z
N MET A 1 -22.50 -7.26 -3.13
CA MET A 1 -21.18 -7.22 -3.81
C MET A 1 -20.30 -6.27 -3.01
N GLU A 2 -19.26 -6.76 -2.43
CA GLU A 2 -18.35 -5.95 -1.61
C GLU A 2 -17.28 -5.33 -2.51
N TYR A 3 -17.10 -4.01 -2.43
CA TYR A 3 -16.15 -3.27 -3.23
C TYR A 3 -15.02 -2.71 -2.37
N ILE A 4 -13.78 -2.80 -2.82
CA ILE A 4 -12.65 -2.06 -2.27
C ILE A 4 -12.63 -0.70 -2.97
N LYS A 5 -12.54 0.38 -2.20
CA LYS A 5 -12.49 1.73 -2.73
C LYS A 5 -11.11 2.03 -3.29
N ILE A 6 -11.03 2.19 -4.60
CA ILE A 6 -9.81 2.56 -5.31
C ILE A 6 -9.94 4.00 -5.79
N ARG A 7 -8.97 4.84 -5.43
CA ARG A 7 -8.88 6.23 -5.89
C ARG A 7 -7.63 6.44 -6.74
N PHE A 8 -7.76 7.25 -7.78
CA PHE A 8 -6.66 7.68 -8.62
C PHE A 8 -6.27 9.11 -8.25
N GLY A 9 -5.08 9.28 -7.72
CA GLY A 9 -4.56 10.57 -7.28
C GLY A 9 -3.58 11.16 -8.29
N LYS A 10 -3.70 12.47 -8.56
CA LYS A 10 -2.83 13.19 -9.51
C LYS A 10 -1.47 13.61 -8.92
N ASN A 11 -1.22 13.48 -7.61
CA ASN A 11 -0.09 14.10 -6.92
C ASN A 11 0.70 13.18 -5.98
N LEU A 12 0.78 11.88 -6.28
CA LEU A 12 1.61 10.95 -5.47
C LEU A 12 3.12 11.21 -5.63
N GLY A 13 3.55 11.95 -6.66
CA GLY A 13 4.94 12.37 -6.81
C GLY A 13 5.46 13.23 -5.63
N GLN A 14 4.58 13.99 -4.97
CA GLN A 14 4.93 14.68 -3.72
C GLN A 14 5.01 13.71 -2.53
N MET A 15 4.41 12.53 -2.60
CA MET A 15 4.55 11.49 -1.58
C MET A 15 5.93 10.84 -1.60
N HIS A 16 6.57 10.75 -2.75
CA HIS A 16 7.93 10.21 -2.86
C HIS A 16 8.92 11.01 -1.98
N SER A 17 8.86 12.34 -2.02
CA SER A 17 9.71 13.19 -1.18
C SER A 17 9.34 13.14 0.30
N ARG A 18 8.06 12.92 0.63
CA ARG A 18 7.61 12.67 2.01
C ARG A 18 8.07 11.31 2.53
N LEU A 19 8.01 10.27 1.70
CA LEU A 19 8.50 8.92 2.03
C LEU A 19 9.98 8.91 2.34
N GLN A 20 10.79 9.58 1.51
CA GLN A 20 12.22 9.67 1.72
C GLN A 20 12.55 10.36 3.03
N ARG A 21 11.86 11.47 3.36
CA ARG A 21 12.00 12.14 4.66
C ARG A 21 11.54 11.26 5.83
N THR A 22 10.43 10.53 5.68
CA THR A 22 9.93 9.64 6.73
C THR A 22 10.87 8.47 6.98
N ILE A 23 11.51 7.92 5.94
CA ILE A 23 12.53 6.87 6.08
C ILE A 23 13.78 7.42 6.78
N ASP A 24 14.23 8.61 6.39
CA ASP A 24 15.37 9.27 7.02
C ASP A 24 15.09 9.63 8.48
N ASP A 25 13.88 10.11 8.79
CA ASP A 25 13.43 10.39 10.15
C ASP A 25 13.33 9.12 11.01
N ILE A 26 12.84 8.01 10.46
CA ILE A 26 12.77 6.72 11.16
C ILE A 26 14.17 6.18 11.44
N LEU A 27 15.10 6.30 10.49
CA LEU A 27 16.47 5.84 10.65
C LEU A 27 17.27 6.71 11.63
N GLN A 28 17.00 8.02 11.70
CA GLN A 28 17.68 8.95 12.60
C GLN A 28 17.08 8.95 14.03
N HIS A 29 15.81 8.61 14.19
CA HIS A 29 15.08 8.71 15.44
C HIS A 29 14.50 7.39 15.92
N ALA A 30 15.16 6.25 15.64
CA ALA A 30 14.80 4.95 16.21
C ALA A 30 14.97 4.97 17.74
N LYS A 31 14.17 5.78 18.43
CA LYS A 31 14.07 5.77 19.91
C LYS A 31 12.92 4.88 20.34
N PRO A 32 13.11 4.10 21.43
CA PRO A 32 12.06 3.20 21.97
C PRO A 32 10.80 3.91 22.47
N MET A 33 10.73 5.23 22.42
CA MET A 33 9.56 6.03 22.84
C MET A 33 8.38 6.02 21.89
N LEU A 34 8.51 5.46 20.69
CA LEU A 34 7.38 5.30 19.75
C LEU A 34 6.39 4.21 20.17
N MET A 35 6.69 3.46 21.23
CA MET A 35 5.76 2.44 21.75
C MET A 35 4.58 2.99 22.57
N LEU A 36 4.56 4.28 22.88
CA LEU A 36 3.52 4.86 23.75
C LEU A 36 2.54 5.79 23.06
N SER A 37 2.79 6.21 21.84
CA SER A 37 1.88 7.07 21.08
C SER A 37 1.30 6.32 19.90
N GLY A 38 0.09 5.77 20.07
CA GLY A 38 -0.80 5.31 19.00
C GLY A 38 -0.12 4.72 17.77
N GLN A 39 0.68 3.66 17.96
CA GLN A 39 1.42 3.04 16.88
C GLN A 39 0.45 2.64 15.78
N ALA A 40 0.60 3.28 14.64
CA ALA A 40 0.00 2.78 13.43
C ALA A 40 0.50 1.35 13.21
N TRP A 41 -0.42 0.40 13.22
CA TRP A 41 -0.10 -0.97 12.82
C TRP A 41 0.50 -0.96 11.41
N ARG A 42 1.50 -1.80 11.17
CA ARG A 42 2.15 -1.89 9.87
C ARG A 42 1.98 -3.30 9.28
N PRO A 43 0.98 -3.53 8.42
CA PRO A 43 0.78 -4.82 7.76
C PRO A 43 1.98 -5.19 6.90
N GLN A 44 2.33 -6.47 6.88
CA GLN A 44 3.35 -7.00 6.00
C GLN A 44 2.82 -7.01 4.56
N MET A 45 3.68 -6.64 3.61
CA MET A 45 3.34 -6.57 2.20
C MET A 45 4.44 -7.23 1.37
N ASP A 46 4.02 -8.05 0.42
CA ASP A 46 4.87 -8.57 -0.64
C ASP A 46 4.54 -7.88 -1.96
N MET A 47 5.54 -7.64 -2.76
CA MET A 47 5.38 -7.13 -4.12
C MET A 47 6.24 -7.96 -5.05
N TYR A 48 5.67 -8.43 -6.14
CA TYR A 48 6.42 -9.11 -7.19
C TYR A 48 5.97 -8.67 -8.57
N GLU A 49 6.89 -8.77 -9.50
CA GLU A 49 6.74 -8.34 -10.88
C GLU A 49 6.67 -9.58 -11.80
N MET A 50 5.65 -9.62 -12.63
CA MET A 50 5.50 -10.58 -13.72
C MET A 50 5.76 -9.91 -15.07
N SER A 51 5.67 -10.67 -16.17
CA SER A 51 5.93 -10.12 -17.53
C SER A 51 5.10 -8.87 -17.82
N ASN A 52 3.79 -8.91 -17.52
CA ASN A 52 2.84 -7.85 -17.86
C ASN A 52 2.18 -7.18 -16.66
N GLU A 53 2.44 -7.66 -15.45
CA GLU A 53 1.72 -7.25 -14.25
C GLU A 53 2.68 -7.04 -13.08
N ILE A 54 2.25 -6.18 -12.15
CA ILE A 54 2.79 -6.09 -10.80
C ILE A 54 1.69 -6.54 -9.86
N ILE A 55 2.05 -7.37 -8.88
CA ILE A 55 1.15 -7.90 -7.89
C ILE A 55 1.63 -7.51 -6.50
N ILE A 56 0.72 -6.97 -5.69
CA ILE A 56 0.95 -6.69 -4.27
C ILE A 56 0.06 -7.63 -3.47
N ILE A 57 0.64 -8.27 -2.46
CA ILE A 57 -0.10 -9.05 -1.46
C ILE A 57 0.13 -8.41 -0.10
N GLY A 58 -0.95 -8.14 0.64
CA GLY A 58 -0.90 -7.58 1.98
C GLY A 58 -1.60 -8.46 2.99
N GLU A 59 -0.95 -8.72 4.13
CA GLU A 59 -1.57 -9.40 5.26
C GLU A 59 -2.37 -8.40 6.08
N ILE A 60 -3.70 -8.41 5.89
CA ILE A 60 -4.61 -7.44 6.50
C ILE A 60 -5.75 -8.10 7.29
N SER A 61 -5.50 -9.24 7.89
CA SER A 61 -6.48 -9.95 8.69
C SER A 61 -7.13 -9.03 9.74
N GLY A 62 -8.46 -9.10 9.88
CA GLY A 62 -9.21 -8.28 10.83
C GLY A 62 -9.43 -6.82 10.41
N VAL A 63 -9.07 -6.46 9.19
CA VAL A 63 -9.42 -5.16 8.59
C VAL A 63 -10.76 -5.30 7.89
N ASP A 64 -11.65 -4.37 8.17
CA ASP A 64 -12.93 -4.29 7.49
C ASP A 64 -12.74 -3.77 6.06
N LYS A 65 -13.32 -4.46 5.08
CA LYS A 65 -13.18 -4.08 3.67
C LYS A 65 -13.72 -2.68 3.37
N GLU A 66 -14.74 -2.26 4.10
CA GLU A 66 -15.35 -0.94 3.97
C GLU A 66 -14.41 0.19 4.43
N GLU A 67 -13.47 -0.13 5.31
CA GLU A 67 -12.46 0.81 5.82
C GLU A 67 -11.11 0.70 5.08
N LEU A 68 -11.03 -0.19 4.10
CA LEU A 68 -9.86 -0.37 3.26
C LEU A 68 -9.92 0.60 2.06
N GLU A 69 -8.88 1.38 1.88
CA GLU A 69 -8.76 2.32 0.79
C GLU A 69 -7.43 2.12 0.07
N VAL A 70 -7.48 2.09 -1.25
CA VAL A 70 -6.31 1.98 -2.12
C VAL A 70 -6.28 3.18 -3.05
N GLU A 71 -5.25 4.00 -2.93
CA GLU A 71 -4.98 5.11 -3.85
C GLU A 71 -3.83 4.71 -4.77
N LEU A 72 -3.99 4.97 -6.04
CA LEU A 72 -3.04 4.59 -7.10
C LEU A 72 -2.58 5.80 -7.88
N ASP A 73 -1.30 5.80 -8.17
CA ASP A 73 -0.66 6.61 -9.20
C ASP A 73 0.10 5.66 -10.12
N ARG A 74 0.60 6.14 -11.25
CA ARG A 74 1.38 5.35 -12.20
C ARG A 74 2.63 4.69 -11.61
N LYS A 75 3.17 5.23 -10.51
CA LYS A 75 4.42 4.79 -9.88
C LYS A 75 4.34 4.49 -8.40
N ALA A 76 3.17 4.63 -7.80
CA ALA A 76 2.98 4.39 -6.38
C ALA A 76 1.60 3.86 -6.05
N VAL A 77 1.54 3.07 -4.99
CA VAL A 77 0.29 2.57 -4.38
C VAL A 77 0.29 2.96 -2.92
N LYS A 78 -0.78 3.60 -2.48
CA LYS A 78 -1.04 3.89 -1.07
C LYS A 78 -2.20 3.02 -0.62
N ILE A 79 -2.00 2.29 0.47
CA ILE A 79 -2.99 1.42 1.07
C ILE A 79 -3.22 1.89 2.50
N THR A 80 -4.46 2.19 2.84
CA THR A 80 -4.86 2.60 4.20
C THR A 80 -6.01 1.73 4.69
N GLY A 81 -6.10 1.58 5.99
CA GLY A 81 -7.17 0.83 6.63
C GLY A 81 -7.11 0.89 8.14
N VAL A 82 -8.05 0.22 8.79
CA VAL A 82 -8.13 0.16 10.25
C VAL A 82 -8.37 -1.28 10.69
N ARG A 83 -7.52 -1.79 11.58
CA ARG A 83 -7.80 -3.02 12.32
C ARG A 83 -8.40 -2.63 13.66
N ARG A 84 -9.69 -2.90 13.83
CA ARG A 84 -10.39 -2.60 15.07
C ARG A 84 -10.10 -3.66 16.13
N GLU A 85 -9.82 -3.20 17.33
CA GLU A 85 -9.76 -4.10 18.49
C GLU A 85 -11.16 -4.66 18.77
N ALA A 86 -11.22 -5.95 19.09
CA ALA A 86 -12.46 -6.54 19.57
C ALA A 86 -12.97 -5.80 20.83
N SER A 87 -14.28 -5.73 20.99
CA SER A 87 -14.88 -4.98 22.10
C SER A 87 -14.26 -5.37 23.44
N ARG A 88 -13.76 -4.38 24.15
CA ARG A 88 -13.27 -4.58 25.51
C ARG A 88 -14.43 -4.84 26.45
N VAL A 89 -14.33 -5.93 27.20
CA VAL A 89 -15.30 -6.26 28.24
C VAL A 89 -14.85 -5.59 29.56
N ALA A 90 -15.81 -5.06 30.32
CA ALA A 90 -15.51 -4.46 31.61
C ALA A 90 -14.79 -5.45 32.54
N GLY A 91 -13.70 -5.05 33.14
CA GLY A 91 -12.86 -5.89 34.00
C GLY A 91 -11.85 -6.78 33.25
N MET A 92 -11.78 -6.69 31.94
CA MET A 92 -10.76 -7.42 31.17
C MET A 92 -9.36 -6.92 31.49
N LYS A 93 -8.46 -7.84 31.75
CA LYS A 93 -7.04 -7.57 32.00
C LYS A 93 -6.20 -8.40 31.03
N TYR A 94 -5.42 -7.74 30.20
CA TYR A 94 -4.49 -8.44 29.31
C TYR A 94 -3.39 -9.16 30.12
N GLN A 95 -3.16 -10.40 29.81
CA GLN A 95 -2.00 -11.18 30.26
C GLN A 95 -0.90 -11.20 29.18
N LEU A 96 -1.30 -11.08 27.92
CA LEU A 96 -0.44 -10.99 26.76
C LEU A 96 -1.14 -10.09 25.71
N ALA A 97 -0.44 -9.18 25.05
CA ALA A 97 -0.99 -8.26 24.04
C ALA A 97 0.03 -8.07 22.91
N GLU A 98 0.02 -8.95 21.93
CA GLU A 98 0.94 -8.96 20.80
C GLU A 98 0.27 -8.54 19.50
N ILE A 99 -1.07 -8.61 19.41
CA ILE A 99 -1.80 -8.23 18.22
C ILE A 99 -1.84 -6.72 18.12
N ALA A 100 -1.32 -6.19 17.01
CA ALA A 100 -1.35 -4.78 16.73
C ALA A 100 -2.70 -4.37 16.11
N TYR A 101 -3.29 -3.30 16.63
CA TYR A 101 -4.54 -2.71 16.18
C TYR A 101 -4.35 -1.26 15.76
N GLY A 102 -5.36 -0.68 15.15
CA GLY A 102 -5.40 0.72 14.79
C GLY A 102 -5.32 0.98 13.29
N LYS A 103 -5.12 2.24 12.96
CA LYS A 103 -4.96 2.69 11.58
C LYS A 103 -3.60 2.27 11.03
N PHE A 104 -3.56 1.96 9.74
CA PHE A 104 -2.33 1.77 9.02
C PHE A 104 -2.32 2.56 7.70
N GLU A 105 -1.12 2.89 7.27
CA GLU A 105 -0.82 3.45 5.97
C GLU A 105 0.42 2.76 5.43
N ARG A 106 0.35 2.26 4.20
CA ARG A 106 1.48 1.72 3.46
C ARG A 106 1.57 2.43 2.12
N ILE A 107 2.74 2.96 1.81
CA ILE A 107 3.03 3.54 0.50
C ILE A 107 4.12 2.69 -0.12
N LEU A 108 3.83 2.13 -1.29
CA LEU A 108 4.72 1.25 -2.04
C LEU A 108 5.05 1.90 -3.36
N LEU A 109 6.34 2.03 -3.66
CA LEU A 109 6.81 2.50 -4.96
C LEU A 109 6.84 1.33 -5.94
N LEU A 110 6.31 1.56 -7.13
CA LEU A 110 6.27 0.55 -8.18
C LEU A 110 7.58 0.57 -8.99
N PRO A 111 8.13 -0.59 -9.35
CA PRO A 111 9.38 -0.68 -10.10
C PRO A 111 9.25 -0.13 -11.53
N VAL A 112 8.04 -0.21 -12.10
CA VAL A 112 7.71 0.30 -13.43
C VAL A 112 6.33 0.96 -13.41
N PRO A 113 6.04 1.89 -14.35
CA PRO A 113 4.72 2.49 -14.45
C PRO A 113 3.64 1.46 -14.77
N ILE A 114 2.47 1.65 -14.16
CA ILE A 114 1.28 0.83 -14.39
C ILE A 114 0.19 1.63 -15.10
N ASN A 115 -0.75 0.92 -15.71
CA ASN A 115 -1.98 1.50 -16.23
C ASN A 115 -3.03 1.58 -15.12
N PRO A 116 -3.38 2.79 -14.62
CA PRO A 116 -4.34 2.94 -13.53
C PRO A 116 -5.76 2.45 -13.86
N GLU A 117 -6.11 2.35 -15.14
CA GLU A 117 -7.43 1.88 -15.56
C GLU A 117 -7.55 0.34 -15.54
N LYS A 118 -6.40 -0.35 -15.42
CA LYS A 118 -6.31 -1.80 -15.44
C LYS A 118 -5.78 -2.36 -14.13
N VAL A 119 -6.53 -2.12 -13.09
CA VAL A 119 -6.23 -2.57 -11.73
C VAL A 119 -7.37 -3.41 -11.18
N LYS A 120 -7.02 -4.50 -10.54
CA LYS A 120 -7.95 -5.38 -9.82
C LYS A 120 -7.50 -5.51 -8.38
N ALA A 121 -8.45 -5.52 -7.46
CA ALA A 121 -8.17 -5.80 -6.07
C ALA A 121 -9.17 -6.82 -5.52
N SER A 122 -8.69 -7.70 -4.69
CA SER A 122 -9.51 -8.68 -3.97
C SER A 122 -9.00 -8.85 -2.55
N CYS A 123 -9.89 -9.25 -1.65
CA CYS A 123 -9.55 -9.56 -0.28
C CYS A 123 -10.14 -10.92 0.06
N THR A 124 -9.29 -11.89 0.38
CA THR A 124 -9.68 -13.26 0.68
C THR A 124 -8.84 -13.79 1.84
N ASN A 125 -9.50 -14.39 2.84
CA ASN A 125 -8.84 -14.98 4.01
C ASN A 125 -7.85 -14.05 4.73
N GLY A 126 -8.15 -12.75 4.76
CA GLY A 126 -7.28 -11.75 5.40
C GLY A 126 -6.10 -11.28 4.55
N PHE A 127 -6.00 -11.71 3.30
CA PHE A 127 -5.02 -11.22 2.35
C PHE A 127 -5.67 -10.28 1.33
N LEU A 128 -5.11 -9.09 1.21
CA LEU A 128 -5.36 -8.18 0.11
C LEU A 128 -4.47 -8.57 -1.06
N MET A 129 -5.04 -8.71 -2.25
CA MET A 129 -4.29 -8.88 -3.49
C MET A 129 -4.63 -7.74 -4.44
N ILE A 130 -3.63 -7.03 -4.93
CA ILE A 130 -3.78 -5.98 -5.94
C ILE A 130 -2.97 -6.39 -7.16
N THR A 131 -3.63 -6.53 -8.30
CA THR A 131 -3.02 -6.84 -9.60
C THR A 131 -3.12 -5.61 -10.49
N MET A 132 -2.00 -5.18 -11.04
CA MET A 132 -1.88 -3.97 -11.85
C MET A 132 -1.18 -4.29 -13.15
N GLU A 133 -1.81 -4.04 -14.31
CA GLU A 133 -1.13 -4.18 -15.59
C GLU A 133 -0.08 -3.09 -15.75
N LYS A 134 1.10 -3.49 -16.24
CA LYS A 134 2.15 -2.53 -16.60
C LYS A 134 1.67 -1.64 -17.75
N GLU A 135 2.10 -0.40 -17.72
CA GLU A 135 1.93 0.46 -18.87
C GLU A 135 2.76 -0.08 -20.04
N LEU A 136 2.10 -0.27 -21.18
CA LEU A 136 2.80 -0.64 -22.40
C LEU A 136 3.80 0.47 -22.75
N ARG A 137 5.08 0.16 -22.72
CA ARG A 137 6.10 1.08 -23.27
C ARG A 137 5.78 1.19 -24.76
N ASP A 138 5.54 2.40 -25.23
CA ASP A 138 5.55 2.70 -26.65
C ASP A 138 6.86 2.15 -27.21
N HIS A 139 6.74 1.22 -28.15
CA HIS A 139 7.90 0.73 -28.87
C HIS A 139 8.66 1.92 -29.44
N ALA A 140 9.97 1.96 -29.22
CA ALA A 140 10.83 2.98 -29.78
C ALA A 140 10.48 3.19 -31.25
N ARG A 141 9.97 4.39 -31.59
CA ARG A 141 9.65 4.75 -32.95
C ARG A 141 10.97 4.92 -33.68
N GLN A 142 11.24 4.09 -34.66
CA GLN A 142 12.36 4.31 -35.56
C GLN A 142 12.09 5.59 -36.36
N ILE A 143 12.95 6.58 -36.19
CA ILE A 143 12.94 7.80 -37.01
C ILE A 143 13.85 7.51 -38.20
N PRO A 144 13.34 7.49 -39.44
CA PRO A 144 14.22 7.37 -40.59
C PRO A 144 15.10 8.61 -40.70
N ILE A 145 16.40 8.41 -40.83
CA ILE A 145 17.35 9.47 -41.15
C ILE A 145 17.42 9.51 -42.68
N ASN A 146 17.00 10.64 -43.26
CA ASN A 146 17.20 10.89 -44.67
C ASN A 146 18.59 11.55 -44.83
N ASP A 147 19.50 10.89 -45.53
CA ASP A 147 20.73 11.49 -45.99
C ASP A 147 20.40 12.49 -47.11
N GLU A 148 20.71 13.76 -46.93
CA GLU A 148 20.71 14.77 -48.00
C GLU A 148 21.98 14.67 -48.84
#